data_48e8ad02132876cb8188de84df64526e
#
_entry.id   48e8ad02132876cb8188de84df64526e
#
_cell.length_a   1.000
_cell.length_b   1.000
_cell.length_c   1.000
_cell.angle_alpha   90.00
_cell.angle_beta   90.00
_cell.angle_gamma   90.00
#
_symmetry.space_group_name_H-M   'P 1'
#
loop_
_entity.id
_entity.type
_entity.pdbx_description
1 polymer ?
#
loop_
_entity_poly.entity_id
_entity_poly.type
_entity_poly.pdbx_seq_one_letter_code
_entity_poly.pdbx_strand_id
1 'polypeptide(L)'
;MVPVVSSITDQWNAVVMTYGPSILGALIVLIIGWIVGRLLGKAVHIILDKISEQHFIEKVADQTSFAGSVKNAGITVGYIGDIFVRIFIYLIAILAAVNILNMEYMSQLMTTIVEYIPHIVAFIVILLVGFILADYFIDFLARYYGSQDVHLITPVLFLIRVFLYFVIAILALSQLMLDLTIIYTFVTPIAWGIGLGLGAAIAIIVGFGLRNRSEAIMDKVIESIVKKP
;
A
#
# COMPACT_ATOMS: atom_id res chain seq x y z
N MET A 1 37.28 -51.99 27.16
CA MET A 1 35.93 -51.58 26.70
C MET A 1 35.41 -50.25 27.29
N VAL A 2 36.23 -49.53 28.04
CA VAL A 2 35.82 -48.29 28.77
C VAL A 2 36.05 -46.97 27.96
N PRO A 3 36.98 -46.87 26.98
CA PRO A 3 37.29 -45.56 26.35
C PRO A 3 36.23 -45.07 25.32
N VAL A 4 35.40 -45.94 24.75
CA VAL A 4 34.43 -45.56 23.72
C VAL A 4 33.16 -44.94 24.35
N VAL A 5 32.75 -45.43 25.52
CA VAL A 5 31.56 -44.91 26.22
C VAL A 5 31.83 -43.54 26.82
N SER A 6 33.02 -43.31 27.37
CA SER A 6 33.43 -41.98 27.89
C SER A 6 33.50 -40.94 26.76
N SER A 7 34.01 -41.31 25.58
CA SER A 7 34.07 -40.38 24.45
C SER A 7 32.68 -39.99 23.92
N ILE A 8 31.69 -40.88 23.97
CA ILE A 8 30.31 -40.59 23.58
C ILE A 8 29.63 -39.67 24.59
N THR A 9 29.80 -39.95 25.90
CA THR A 9 29.23 -39.09 26.96
C THR A 9 29.84 -37.69 26.95
N ASP A 10 31.15 -37.61 26.73
CA ASP A 10 31.86 -36.31 26.65
C ASP A 10 31.42 -35.51 25.42
N GLN A 11 31.20 -36.17 24.27
CA GLN A 11 30.65 -35.53 23.09
C GLN A 11 29.21 -35.04 23.33
N TRP A 12 28.36 -35.84 23.94
CA TRP A 12 26.98 -35.44 24.28
C TRP A 12 26.96 -34.24 25.24
N ASN A 13 27.78 -34.26 26.27
CA ASN A 13 27.91 -33.15 27.22
C ASN A 13 28.42 -31.89 26.55
N ALA A 14 29.36 -31.98 25.63
CA ALA A 14 29.86 -30.85 24.86
C ALA A 14 28.74 -30.25 23.96
N VAL A 15 27.97 -31.10 23.28
CA VAL A 15 26.83 -30.66 22.45
C VAL A 15 25.73 -29.99 23.27
N VAL A 16 25.37 -30.61 24.42
CA VAL A 16 24.35 -30.05 25.31
C VAL A 16 24.78 -28.73 25.93
N MET A 17 26.03 -28.62 26.35
CA MET A 17 26.58 -27.38 26.93
C MET A 17 26.72 -26.26 25.91
N THR A 18 27.03 -26.60 24.65
CA THR A 18 27.21 -25.61 23.58
C THR A 18 25.89 -25.14 23.00
N TYR A 19 24.97 -26.06 22.69
CA TYR A 19 23.70 -25.75 22.01
C TYR A 19 22.51 -25.63 22.95
N GLY A 20 22.56 -26.22 24.14
CA GLY A 20 21.48 -26.20 25.13
C GLY A 20 21.00 -24.80 25.48
N PRO A 21 21.87 -23.85 25.85
CA PRO A 21 21.49 -22.49 26.16
C PRO A 21 20.81 -21.77 24.97
N SER A 22 21.31 -21.99 23.76
CA SER A 22 20.73 -21.38 22.53
C SER A 22 19.36 -21.95 22.21
N ILE A 23 19.14 -23.26 22.36
CA ILE A 23 17.85 -23.90 22.16
C ILE A 23 16.84 -23.41 23.20
N LEU A 24 17.22 -23.32 24.47
CA LEU A 24 16.37 -22.78 25.53
C LEU A 24 16.03 -21.30 25.28
N GLY A 25 17.01 -20.49 24.88
CA GLY A 25 16.81 -19.11 24.52
C GLY A 25 15.84 -18.93 23.35
N ALA A 26 16.01 -19.72 22.29
CA ALA A 26 15.11 -19.72 21.14
C ALA A 26 13.66 -20.09 21.52
N LEU A 27 13.50 -21.11 22.39
CA LEU A 27 12.20 -21.55 22.87
C LEU A 27 11.50 -20.47 23.71
N ILE A 28 12.24 -19.80 24.58
CA ILE A 28 11.73 -18.68 25.39
C ILE A 28 11.26 -17.54 24.49
N VAL A 29 12.04 -17.17 23.48
CA VAL A 29 11.66 -16.10 22.52
C VAL A 29 10.43 -16.46 21.72
N LEU A 30 10.27 -17.70 21.30
CA LEU A 30 9.06 -18.17 20.61
C LEU A 30 7.82 -18.08 21.52
N ILE A 31 7.94 -18.46 22.79
CA ILE A 31 6.84 -18.35 23.77
C ILE A 31 6.47 -16.87 23.99
N ILE A 32 7.46 -16.02 24.18
CA ILE A 32 7.23 -14.57 24.34
C ILE A 32 6.56 -14.01 23.07
N GLY A 33 7.07 -14.34 21.90
CA GLY A 33 6.50 -13.92 20.61
C GLY A 33 5.05 -14.38 20.44
N TRP A 34 4.74 -15.60 20.84
CA TRP A 34 3.37 -16.11 20.82
C TRP A 34 2.43 -15.30 21.74
N ILE A 35 2.86 -14.99 22.96
CA ILE A 35 2.08 -14.19 23.90
C ILE A 35 1.88 -12.76 23.37
N VAL A 36 2.97 -12.12 22.96
CA VAL A 36 2.95 -10.74 22.43
C VAL A 36 2.10 -10.64 21.17
N GLY A 37 2.24 -11.59 20.22
CA GLY A 37 1.43 -11.64 19.01
C GLY A 37 -0.06 -11.76 19.30
N ARG A 38 -0.42 -12.56 20.31
CA ARG A 38 -1.82 -12.72 20.72
C ARG A 38 -2.39 -11.46 21.38
N LEU A 39 -1.58 -10.76 22.18
CA LEU A 39 -1.99 -9.52 22.84
C LEU A 39 -2.16 -8.38 21.84
N LEU A 40 -1.15 -8.17 20.98
CA LEU A 40 -1.16 -7.09 20.00
C LEU A 40 -2.19 -7.33 18.90
N GLY A 41 -2.34 -8.56 18.41
CA GLY A 41 -3.40 -8.92 17.47
C GLY A 41 -4.78 -8.58 18.01
N LYS A 42 -5.07 -8.96 19.26
CA LYS A 42 -6.35 -8.63 19.91
C LYS A 42 -6.54 -7.12 20.08
N ALA A 43 -5.49 -6.38 20.41
CA ALA A 43 -5.55 -4.92 20.51
C ALA A 43 -5.91 -4.27 19.17
N VAL A 44 -5.28 -4.71 18.08
CA VAL A 44 -5.55 -4.23 16.72
C VAL A 44 -6.97 -4.59 16.29
N HIS A 45 -7.44 -5.79 16.59
CA HIS A 45 -8.83 -6.20 16.34
C HIS A 45 -9.83 -5.21 16.96
N ILE A 46 -9.68 -4.90 18.23
CA ILE A 46 -10.57 -3.97 18.96
C ILE A 46 -10.51 -2.55 18.36
N ILE A 47 -9.32 -2.08 17.98
CA ILE A 47 -9.15 -0.74 17.41
C ILE A 47 -9.79 -0.66 16.03
N LEU A 48 -9.54 -1.65 15.17
CA LEU A 48 -10.09 -1.68 13.82
C LEU A 48 -11.61 -1.86 13.80
N ASP A 49 -12.16 -2.68 14.70
CA ASP A 49 -13.61 -2.80 14.81
C ASP A 49 -14.27 -1.49 15.23
N LYS A 50 -13.70 -0.76 16.21
CA LYS A 50 -14.20 0.57 16.59
C LYS A 50 -14.15 1.59 15.46
N ILE A 51 -13.10 1.54 14.61
CA ILE A 51 -13.01 2.43 13.45
C ILE A 51 -13.98 2.00 12.35
N SER A 52 -14.19 0.69 12.20
CA SER A 52 -15.09 0.12 11.20
C SER A 52 -16.57 0.41 11.48
N GLU A 53 -16.98 0.47 12.75
CA GLU A 53 -18.35 0.82 13.16
C GLU A 53 -18.71 2.28 12.84
N GLN A 54 -17.75 3.17 12.58
CA GLN A 54 -17.99 4.58 12.27
C GLN A 54 -18.22 4.84 10.77
N HIS A 55 -19.25 4.26 10.15
CA HIS A 55 -19.87 4.67 8.86
C HIS A 55 -18.98 4.70 7.59
N PHE A 56 -17.65 4.56 7.68
CA PHE A 56 -16.78 4.74 6.53
C PHE A 56 -16.65 3.47 5.68
N ILE A 57 -16.52 2.33 6.33
CA ILE A 57 -16.33 1.02 5.65
C ILE A 57 -17.66 0.45 5.15
N GLU A 58 -18.76 0.75 5.82
CA GLU A 58 -20.10 0.31 5.41
C GLU A 58 -20.51 0.87 4.05
N LYS A 59 -20.15 2.12 3.77
CA LYS A 59 -20.39 2.79 2.46
C LYS A 59 -19.55 2.20 1.32
N VAL A 60 -18.36 1.69 1.61
CA VAL A 60 -17.48 1.03 0.63
C VAL A 60 -17.90 -0.42 0.41
N ALA A 61 -18.38 -1.08 1.47
CA ALA A 61 -18.84 -2.46 1.41
C ALA A 61 -20.14 -2.64 0.60
N ASP A 62 -21.04 -1.67 0.64
CA ASP A 62 -22.33 -1.76 -0.08
C ASP A 62 -22.19 -1.57 -1.61
N GLN A 63 -21.07 -1.01 -2.07
CA GLN A 63 -20.86 -0.74 -3.50
C GLN A 63 -20.10 -1.83 -4.26
N THR A 64 -19.53 -2.82 -3.58
CA THR A 64 -18.76 -3.89 -4.22
C THR A 64 -19.33 -5.26 -3.87
N SER A 65 -19.69 -6.06 -4.88
CA SER A 65 -20.17 -7.45 -4.72
C SER A 65 -19.19 -8.35 -3.94
N PHE A 66 -17.91 -7.99 -3.92
CA PHE A 66 -16.86 -8.69 -3.17
C PHE A 66 -16.98 -8.45 -1.66
N ALA A 67 -17.27 -7.21 -1.24
CA ALA A 67 -17.41 -6.88 0.17
C ALA A 67 -18.67 -7.53 0.81
N GLY A 68 -19.73 -7.68 0.03
CA GLY A 68 -20.92 -8.44 0.48
C GLY A 68 -20.61 -9.91 0.76
N SER A 69 -19.78 -10.55 -0.05
CA SER A 69 -19.35 -11.94 0.16
C SER A 69 -18.48 -12.12 1.40
N VAL A 70 -17.59 -11.15 1.68
CA VAL A 70 -16.70 -11.13 2.86
C VAL A 70 -17.53 -10.92 4.15
N LYS A 71 -18.51 -10.01 4.12
CA LYS A 71 -19.42 -9.75 5.25
C LYS A 71 -20.29 -10.98 5.58
N ASN A 72 -20.77 -11.69 4.56
CA ASN A 72 -21.54 -12.93 4.73
C ASN A 72 -20.72 -14.09 5.30
N ALA A 73 -19.39 -14.06 5.12
CA ALA A 73 -18.47 -15.02 5.71
C ALA A 73 -18.11 -14.71 7.18
N GLY A 74 -18.63 -13.63 7.75
CA GLY A 74 -18.34 -13.21 9.13
C GLY A 74 -16.92 -12.67 9.33
N ILE A 75 -16.22 -12.33 8.25
CA ILE A 75 -14.84 -11.83 8.28
C ILE A 75 -14.89 -10.31 8.45
N THR A 76 -14.61 -9.85 9.67
CA THR A 76 -14.52 -8.42 10.01
C THR A 76 -13.14 -7.87 9.64
N VAL A 77 -13.05 -6.58 9.32
CA VAL A 77 -11.75 -5.89 9.06
C VAL A 77 -10.81 -6.04 10.26
N GLY A 78 -11.35 -5.97 11.47
CA GLY A 78 -10.61 -6.23 12.70
C GLY A 78 -10.02 -7.64 12.77
N TYR A 79 -10.76 -8.66 12.30
CA TYR A 79 -10.27 -10.04 12.25
C TYR A 79 -9.09 -10.21 11.28
N ILE A 80 -9.17 -9.58 10.11
CA ILE A 80 -8.06 -9.59 9.14
C ILE A 80 -6.83 -8.91 9.74
N GLY A 81 -7.01 -7.75 10.38
CA GLY A 81 -5.92 -7.04 11.04
C GLY A 81 -5.28 -7.83 12.19
N ASP A 82 -6.11 -8.50 13.01
CA ASP A 82 -5.63 -9.38 14.08
C ASP A 82 -4.73 -10.52 13.53
N ILE A 83 -5.22 -11.25 12.53
CA ILE A 83 -4.45 -12.34 11.91
C ILE A 83 -3.13 -11.80 11.34
N PHE A 84 -3.19 -10.66 10.65
CA PHE A 84 -2.02 -10.08 10.02
C PHE A 84 -0.93 -9.70 11.04
N VAL A 85 -1.32 -9.00 12.12
CA VAL A 85 -0.39 -8.60 13.19
C VAL A 85 0.16 -9.81 13.92
N ARG A 86 -0.65 -10.85 14.17
CA ARG A 86 -0.16 -12.10 14.78
C ARG A 86 0.89 -12.77 13.92
N ILE A 87 0.59 -12.96 12.63
CA ILE A 87 1.54 -13.59 11.71
C ILE A 87 2.85 -12.80 11.69
N PHE A 88 2.77 -11.47 11.62
CA PHE A 88 3.95 -10.61 11.60
C PHE A 88 4.81 -10.79 12.83
N ILE A 89 4.22 -10.77 14.03
CA ILE A 89 4.94 -10.94 15.28
C ILE A 89 5.51 -12.36 15.42
N TYR A 90 4.78 -13.38 14.96
CA TYR A 90 5.28 -14.75 14.98
C TYR A 90 6.50 -14.92 14.07
N LEU A 91 6.51 -14.28 12.90
CA LEU A 91 7.67 -14.30 12.01
C LEU A 91 8.87 -13.57 12.61
N ILE A 92 8.67 -12.44 13.30
CA ILE A 92 9.73 -11.76 14.05
C ILE A 92 10.26 -12.66 15.17
N ALA A 93 9.39 -13.37 15.89
CA ALA A 93 9.80 -14.29 16.94
C ALA A 93 10.61 -15.48 16.38
N ILE A 94 10.20 -16.02 15.22
CA ILE A 94 10.94 -17.06 14.51
C ILE A 94 12.30 -16.53 14.05
N LEU A 95 12.37 -15.34 13.48
CA LEU A 95 13.63 -14.70 13.10
C LEU A 95 14.58 -14.55 14.30
N ALA A 96 14.06 -14.07 15.43
CA ALA A 96 14.84 -13.94 16.66
C ALA A 96 15.33 -15.30 17.19
N ALA A 97 14.49 -16.33 17.14
CA ALA A 97 14.86 -17.69 17.54
C ALA A 97 15.96 -18.27 16.62
N VAL A 98 15.86 -18.09 15.32
CA VAL A 98 16.87 -18.54 14.33
C VAL A 98 18.20 -17.81 14.54
N ASN A 99 18.16 -16.50 14.88
CA ASN A 99 19.36 -15.73 15.22
C ASN A 99 20.05 -16.28 16.48
N ILE A 100 19.29 -16.63 17.52
CA ILE A 100 19.85 -17.23 18.77
C ILE A 100 20.50 -18.59 18.48
N LEU A 101 19.96 -19.35 17.52
CA LEU A 101 20.52 -20.62 17.10
C LEU A 101 21.76 -20.48 16.21
N ASN A 102 22.16 -19.25 15.85
CA ASN A 102 23.28 -18.93 14.95
C ASN A 102 23.16 -19.61 13.57
N MET A 103 21.92 -19.75 13.07
CA MET A 103 21.64 -20.32 11.74
C MET A 103 21.65 -19.21 10.68
N GLU A 104 22.82 -18.75 10.28
CA GLU A 104 23.00 -17.55 9.45
C GLU A 104 22.18 -17.57 8.15
N TYR A 105 22.17 -18.68 7.40
CA TYR A 105 21.40 -18.82 6.17
C TYR A 105 19.87 -18.71 6.42
N MET A 106 19.37 -19.38 7.46
CA MET A 106 17.95 -19.30 7.84
C MET A 106 17.58 -17.91 8.35
N SER A 107 18.49 -17.27 9.08
CA SER A 107 18.32 -15.90 9.56
C SER A 107 18.16 -14.91 8.38
N GLN A 108 19.01 -15.01 7.36
CA GLN A 108 18.90 -14.16 6.16
C GLN A 108 17.57 -14.38 5.42
N LEU A 109 17.15 -15.64 5.24
CA LEU A 109 15.86 -15.96 4.63
C LEU A 109 14.68 -15.38 5.44
N MET A 110 14.69 -15.56 6.76
CA MET A 110 13.65 -15.03 7.64
C MET A 110 13.63 -13.51 7.67
N THR A 111 14.79 -12.85 7.62
CA THR A 111 14.90 -11.38 7.53
C THR A 111 14.21 -10.89 6.26
N THR A 112 14.52 -11.50 5.11
CA THR A 112 13.86 -11.14 3.83
C THR A 112 12.34 -11.27 3.91
N ILE A 113 11.84 -12.35 4.50
CA ILE A 113 10.40 -12.58 4.66
C ILE A 113 9.78 -11.52 5.58
N VAL A 114 10.40 -11.23 6.73
CA VAL A 114 9.90 -10.24 7.70
C VAL A 114 9.90 -8.84 7.09
N GLU A 115 10.95 -8.46 6.37
CA GLU A 115 11.06 -7.17 5.69
C GLU A 115 10.04 -7.01 4.56
N TYR A 116 9.59 -8.10 3.94
CA TYR A 116 8.60 -8.05 2.87
C TYR A 116 7.17 -7.76 3.36
N ILE A 117 6.85 -8.08 4.61
CA ILE A 117 5.49 -7.90 5.16
C ILE A 117 5.02 -6.44 5.16
N PRO A 118 5.80 -5.43 5.59
CA PRO A 118 5.41 -4.03 5.48
C PRO A 118 5.05 -3.60 4.05
N HIS A 119 5.72 -4.17 3.04
CA HIS A 119 5.43 -3.91 1.63
C HIS A 119 4.07 -4.44 1.20
N ILE A 120 3.67 -5.63 1.68
CA ILE A 120 2.33 -6.18 1.45
C ILE A 120 1.27 -5.28 2.10
N VAL A 121 1.52 -4.78 3.32
CA VAL A 121 0.60 -3.83 3.98
C VAL A 121 0.47 -2.55 3.16
N ALA A 122 1.59 -1.97 2.74
CA ALA A 122 1.60 -0.76 1.94
C ALA A 122 0.83 -0.95 0.63
N PHE A 123 1.01 -2.09 -0.06
CA PHE A 123 0.25 -2.48 -1.25
C PHE A 123 -1.27 -2.44 -1.00
N ILE A 124 -1.73 -3.12 0.06
CA ILE A 124 -3.15 -3.19 0.41
C ILE A 124 -3.69 -1.81 0.77
N VAL A 125 -2.96 -1.04 1.58
CA VAL A 125 -3.37 0.31 2.00
C VAL A 125 -3.47 1.25 0.79
N ILE A 126 -2.50 1.23 -0.12
CA ILE A 126 -2.53 2.07 -1.33
C ILE A 126 -3.70 1.71 -2.23
N LEU A 127 -4.00 0.41 -2.42
CA LEU A 127 -5.16 0.00 -3.19
C LEU A 127 -6.47 0.49 -2.56
N LEU A 128 -6.67 0.23 -1.27
CA LEU A 128 -7.91 0.58 -0.58
C LEU A 128 -8.11 2.09 -0.52
N VAL A 129 -7.12 2.81 0.02
CA VAL A 129 -7.21 4.26 0.17
C VAL A 129 -7.21 4.96 -1.18
N GLY A 130 -6.39 4.46 -2.12
CA GLY A 130 -6.31 5.01 -3.47
C GLY A 130 -7.63 4.92 -4.22
N PHE A 131 -8.29 3.76 -4.23
CA PHE A 131 -9.59 3.61 -4.89
C PHE A 131 -10.67 4.47 -4.25
N ILE A 132 -10.70 4.53 -2.91
CA ILE A 132 -11.65 5.39 -2.20
C ILE A 132 -11.44 6.87 -2.55
N LEU A 133 -10.19 7.33 -2.56
CA LEU A 133 -9.86 8.71 -2.93
C LEU A 133 -10.20 9.02 -4.39
N ALA A 134 -9.92 8.07 -5.30
CA ALA A 134 -10.27 8.21 -6.70
C ALA A 134 -11.79 8.32 -6.89
N ASP A 135 -12.58 7.45 -6.27
CA ASP A 135 -14.04 7.52 -6.33
C ASP A 135 -14.58 8.82 -5.73
N TYR A 136 -14.07 9.22 -4.57
CA TYR A 136 -14.46 10.49 -3.97
C TYR A 136 -14.14 11.68 -4.89
N PHE A 137 -12.98 11.67 -5.53
CA PHE A 137 -12.57 12.73 -6.46
C PHE A 137 -13.46 12.76 -7.70
N ILE A 138 -13.76 11.60 -8.28
CA ILE A 138 -14.66 11.50 -9.45
C ILE A 138 -16.08 11.92 -9.10
N ASP A 139 -16.60 11.50 -7.95
CA ASP A 139 -17.94 11.89 -7.49
C ASP A 139 -18.01 13.40 -7.19
N PHE A 140 -16.93 13.98 -6.66
CA PHE A 140 -16.83 15.43 -6.49
C PHE A 140 -16.91 16.15 -7.84
N LEU A 141 -16.14 15.71 -8.84
CA LEU A 141 -16.21 16.27 -10.19
C LEU A 141 -17.58 16.08 -10.83
N ALA A 142 -18.18 14.91 -10.68
CA ALA A 142 -19.50 14.61 -11.23
C ALA A 142 -20.58 15.54 -10.65
N ARG A 143 -20.55 15.84 -9.36
CA ARG A 143 -21.49 16.79 -8.73
C ARG A 143 -21.27 18.21 -9.19
N TYR A 144 -20.02 18.62 -9.38
CA TYR A 144 -19.70 19.98 -9.80
C TYR A 144 -20.10 20.24 -11.26
N TYR A 145 -19.82 19.30 -12.16
CA TYR A 145 -20.09 19.45 -13.59
C TYR A 145 -21.43 18.89 -14.05
N GLY A 146 -22.03 17.97 -13.29
CA GLY A 146 -23.32 17.36 -13.63
C GLY A 146 -24.52 18.33 -13.61
N SER A 147 -24.34 19.50 -12.97
CA SER A 147 -25.34 20.59 -12.97
C SER A 147 -25.32 21.45 -14.25
N GLN A 148 -24.38 21.23 -15.17
CA GLN A 148 -24.12 22.11 -16.31
C GLN A 148 -24.54 21.52 -17.69
N ASP A 149 -25.40 20.51 -17.71
CA ASP A 149 -25.98 19.94 -18.97
C ASP A 149 -24.93 19.57 -20.08
N VAL A 150 -23.69 19.22 -19.63
CA VAL A 150 -22.60 18.87 -20.55
C VAL A 150 -22.70 17.39 -20.90
N HIS A 151 -23.29 17.09 -22.10
CA HIS A 151 -23.50 15.72 -22.58
C HIS A 151 -22.26 14.83 -22.63
N LEU A 152 -21.05 15.41 -22.67
CA LEU A 152 -19.77 14.69 -22.75
C LEU A 152 -19.11 14.46 -21.40
N ILE A 153 -19.67 14.94 -20.28
CA ILE A 153 -19.00 14.86 -18.98
C ILE A 153 -18.91 13.40 -18.47
N THR A 154 -19.95 12.61 -18.69
CA THR A 154 -20.01 11.22 -18.20
C THR A 154 -18.91 10.34 -18.80
N PRO A 155 -18.69 10.30 -20.14
CA PRO A 155 -17.59 9.51 -20.70
C PRO A 155 -16.20 10.05 -20.30
N VAL A 156 -16.06 11.37 -20.12
CA VAL A 156 -14.79 11.95 -19.66
C VAL A 156 -14.48 11.53 -18.21
N LEU A 157 -15.46 11.59 -17.31
CA LEU A 157 -15.29 11.13 -15.92
C LEU A 157 -15.00 9.63 -15.84
N PHE A 158 -15.63 8.82 -16.70
CA PHE A 158 -15.32 7.40 -16.78
C PHE A 158 -13.86 7.17 -17.21
N LEU A 159 -13.36 7.88 -18.21
CA LEU A 159 -11.98 7.77 -18.67
C LEU A 159 -10.99 8.17 -17.56
N ILE A 160 -11.27 9.27 -16.85
CA ILE A 160 -10.45 9.73 -15.71
C ILE A 160 -10.47 8.69 -14.59
N ARG A 161 -11.61 8.08 -14.27
CA ARG A 161 -11.73 7.02 -13.26
C ARG A 161 -10.85 5.82 -13.61
N VAL A 162 -10.95 5.31 -14.83
CA VAL A 162 -10.13 4.19 -15.30
C VAL A 162 -8.64 4.54 -15.24
N PHE A 163 -8.28 5.75 -15.65
CA PHE A 163 -6.89 6.21 -15.58
C PHE A 163 -6.38 6.28 -14.13
N LEU A 164 -7.15 6.85 -13.20
CA LEU A 164 -6.79 6.91 -11.78
C LEU A 164 -6.63 5.52 -11.17
N TYR A 165 -7.56 4.61 -11.45
CA TYR A 165 -7.47 3.23 -10.98
C TYR A 165 -6.22 2.53 -11.50
N PHE A 166 -5.89 2.74 -12.77
CA PHE A 166 -4.68 2.20 -13.38
C PHE A 166 -3.40 2.72 -12.69
N VAL A 167 -3.33 4.03 -12.44
CA VAL A 167 -2.20 4.66 -11.74
C VAL A 167 -2.08 4.11 -10.31
N ILE A 168 -3.20 4.02 -9.58
CA ILE A 168 -3.22 3.48 -8.22
C ILE A 168 -2.77 2.02 -8.20
N ALA A 169 -3.22 1.21 -9.15
CA ALA A 169 -2.80 -0.18 -9.27
C ALA A 169 -1.27 -0.31 -9.49
N ILE A 170 -0.69 0.51 -10.37
CA ILE A 170 0.77 0.52 -10.58
C ILE A 170 1.51 0.98 -9.32
N LEU A 171 1.04 2.04 -8.64
CA LEU A 171 1.63 2.52 -7.40
C LEU A 171 1.56 1.46 -6.29
N ALA A 172 0.44 0.75 -6.20
CA ALA A 172 0.31 -0.35 -5.25
C ALA A 172 1.28 -1.49 -5.60
N LEU A 173 1.31 -1.94 -6.86
CA LEU A 173 2.23 -3.00 -7.31
C LEU A 173 3.69 -2.64 -7.08
N SER A 174 4.07 -1.37 -7.17
CA SER A 174 5.44 -0.93 -6.90
C SER A 174 5.89 -1.20 -5.46
N GLN A 175 4.94 -1.29 -4.51
CA GLN A 175 5.26 -1.64 -3.13
C GLN A 175 5.69 -3.09 -2.96
N LEU A 176 5.26 -3.99 -3.84
CA LEU A 176 5.63 -5.41 -3.77
C LEU A 176 7.05 -5.69 -4.27
N MET A 177 7.86 -4.65 -4.53
CA MET A 177 9.23 -4.78 -5.06
C MET A 177 9.30 -5.62 -6.35
N LEU A 178 8.20 -5.69 -7.10
CA LEU A 178 8.17 -6.35 -8.40
C LEU A 178 8.91 -5.50 -9.42
N ASP A 179 9.59 -6.16 -10.35
CA ASP A 179 10.18 -5.46 -11.49
C ASP A 179 9.08 -4.99 -12.45
N LEU A 180 8.70 -3.72 -12.30
CA LEU A 180 7.69 -3.07 -13.13
C LEU A 180 8.28 -2.39 -14.37
N THR A 181 9.54 -2.65 -14.71
CA THR A 181 10.24 -2.04 -15.84
C THR A 181 9.47 -2.20 -17.15
N ILE A 182 8.90 -3.40 -17.37
CA ILE A 182 8.07 -3.67 -18.55
C ILE A 182 6.85 -2.74 -18.58
N ILE A 183 6.15 -2.61 -17.45
CA ILE A 183 4.95 -1.74 -17.35
C ILE A 183 5.35 -0.28 -17.61
N TYR A 184 6.40 0.22 -16.98
CA TYR A 184 6.87 1.59 -17.18
C TYR A 184 7.32 1.84 -18.61
N THR A 185 7.92 0.87 -19.28
CA THR A 185 8.35 0.98 -20.70
C THR A 185 7.15 1.26 -21.62
N PHE A 186 5.99 0.68 -21.36
CA PHE A 186 4.77 0.95 -22.15
C PHE A 186 4.00 2.17 -21.66
N VAL A 187 3.91 2.38 -20.36
CA VAL A 187 3.10 3.46 -19.76
C VAL A 187 3.75 4.83 -19.97
N THR A 188 5.07 4.92 -19.87
CA THR A 188 5.78 6.20 -20.00
C THR A 188 5.55 6.91 -21.33
N PRO A 189 5.69 6.26 -22.51
CA PRO A 189 5.36 6.91 -23.78
C PRO A 189 3.91 7.34 -23.90
N ILE A 190 2.96 6.55 -23.38
CA ILE A 190 1.54 6.87 -23.38
C ILE A 190 1.28 8.11 -22.50
N ALA A 191 1.86 8.14 -21.30
CA ALA A 191 1.74 9.29 -20.40
C ALA A 191 2.30 10.58 -21.02
N TRP A 192 3.46 10.50 -21.66
CA TRP A 192 4.04 11.61 -22.42
C TRP A 192 3.13 12.05 -23.58
N GLY A 193 2.58 11.11 -24.34
CA GLY A 193 1.65 11.39 -25.43
C GLY A 193 0.40 12.14 -24.95
N ILE A 194 -0.21 11.68 -23.87
CA ILE A 194 -1.38 12.32 -23.24
C ILE A 194 -0.99 13.70 -22.70
N GLY A 195 0.11 13.82 -21.97
CA GLY A 195 0.57 15.08 -21.39
C GLY A 195 0.86 16.15 -22.44
N LEU A 196 1.59 15.79 -23.49
CA LEU A 196 1.88 16.70 -24.61
C LEU A 196 0.61 17.05 -25.39
N GLY A 197 -0.28 16.07 -25.63
CA GLY A 197 -1.56 16.30 -26.31
C GLY A 197 -2.46 17.28 -25.56
N LEU A 198 -2.62 17.10 -24.25
CA LEU A 198 -3.39 18.01 -23.39
C LEU A 198 -2.73 19.39 -23.32
N GLY A 199 -1.43 19.45 -23.15
CA GLY A 199 -0.68 20.72 -23.13
C GLY A 199 -0.84 21.50 -24.44
N ALA A 200 -0.72 20.83 -25.57
CA ALA A 200 -0.95 21.43 -26.89
C ALA A 200 -2.40 21.90 -27.07
N ALA A 201 -3.39 21.09 -26.67
CA ALA A 201 -4.79 21.47 -26.75
C ALA A 201 -5.09 22.73 -25.91
N ILE A 202 -4.59 22.79 -24.66
CA ILE A 202 -4.74 23.98 -23.81
C ILE A 202 -4.07 25.20 -24.45
N ALA A 203 -2.84 25.05 -24.96
CA ALA A 203 -2.11 26.13 -25.61
C ALA A 203 -2.85 26.68 -26.83
N ILE A 204 -3.45 25.81 -27.64
CA ILE A 204 -4.26 26.20 -28.81
C ILE A 204 -5.52 26.94 -28.36
N ILE A 205 -6.28 26.40 -27.39
CA ILE A 205 -7.52 27.03 -26.90
C ILE A 205 -7.23 28.41 -26.31
N VAL A 206 -6.19 28.52 -25.49
CA VAL A 206 -5.78 29.79 -24.87
C VAL A 206 -5.26 30.74 -25.95
N GLY A 207 -4.42 30.28 -26.87
CA GLY A 207 -3.87 31.11 -27.96
C GLY A 207 -4.97 31.67 -28.89
N PHE A 208 -5.93 30.85 -29.33
CA PHE A 208 -7.05 31.31 -30.13
C PHE A 208 -8.02 32.17 -29.33
N GLY A 209 -8.29 31.86 -28.06
CA GLY A 209 -9.13 32.67 -27.17
C GLY A 209 -8.60 34.08 -26.89
N LEU A 210 -7.28 34.22 -26.80
CA LEU A 210 -6.61 35.49 -26.58
C LEU A 210 -6.42 36.30 -27.84
N ARG A 211 -6.43 35.68 -29.04
CA ARG A 211 -6.19 36.32 -30.32
C ARG A 211 -7.10 37.54 -30.54
N ASN A 212 -8.38 37.42 -30.28
CA ASN A 212 -9.36 38.47 -30.49
C ASN A 212 -9.37 39.57 -29.38
N ARG A 213 -8.65 39.36 -28.31
CA ARG A 213 -8.52 40.27 -27.18
C ARG A 213 -7.11 40.85 -27.00
N SER A 214 -6.18 40.44 -27.87
CA SER A 214 -4.78 40.85 -27.77
C SER A 214 -4.58 42.36 -27.88
N GLU A 215 -5.32 43.03 -28.81
CA GLU A 215 -5.28 44.50 -28.94
C GLU A 215 -5.78 45.19 -27.66
N ALA A 216 -6.93 44.79 -27.13
CA ALA A 216 -7.48 45.37 -25.90
C ALA A 216 -6.64 45.12 -24.63
N ILE A 217 -5.91 44.01 -24.60
CA ILE A 217 -4.97 43.72 -23.50
C ILE A 217 -3.70 44.53 -23.65
N MET A 218 -3.19 44.68 -24.90
CA MET A 218 -2.01 45.47 -25.20
C MET A 218 -2.24 46.93 -24.87
N ASP A 219 -3.37 47.51 -25.26
CA ASP A 219 -3.74 48.89 -24.95
C ASP A 219 -3.81 49.13 -23.45
N LYS A 220 -4.40 48.22 -22.68
CA LYS A 220 -4.41 48.31 -21.20
C LYS A 220 -3.02 48.23 -20.56
N VAL A 221 -2.16 47.37 -21.08
CA VAL A 221 -0.79 47.24 -20.62
C VAL A 221 0.03 48.50 -20.92
N ILE A 222 -0.09 49.04 -22.14
CA ILE A 222 0.56 50.28 -22.55
C ILE A 222 0.06 51.47 -21.70
N GLU A 223 -1.25 51.58 -21.50
CA GLU A 223 -1.85 52.62 -20.67
C GLU A 223 -1.34 52.53 -19.20
N SER A 224 -1.21 51.32 -18.69
CA SER A 224 -0.70 51.09 -17.33
C SER A 224 0.79 51.45 -17.16
N ILE A 225 1.59 51.35 -18.23
CA ILE A 225 3.01 51.70 -18.24
C ILE A 225 3.23 53.17 -18.46
N VAL A 226 2.44 53.78 -19.34
CA VAL A 226 2.58 55.23 -19.67
C VAL A 226 1.99 56.11 -18.60
N LYS A 227 1.04 55.63 -17.80
CA LYS A 227 0.36 56.41 -16.75
C LYS A 227 1.04 56.35 -15.35
N LYS A 228 2.27 55.86 -15.29
CA LYS A 228 3.05 55.90 -14.04
C LYS A 228 3.81 57.26 -13.99
N PRO A 229 3.46 58.16 -13.04
CA PRO A 229 4.15 59.41 -12.85
C PRO A 229 5.57 59.21 -12.35
#